data_cd8b7e56fa1851dd29ba1077f7670643
#
_entry.id   cd8b7e56fa1851dd29ba1077f7670643
#
_cell.length_a   1.000
_cell.length_b   1.000
_cell.length_c   1.000
_cell.angle_alpha   90.00
_cell.angle_beta   90.00
_cell.angle_gamma   90.00
#
_symmetry.space_group_name_H-M   'P 1'
#
loop_
_entity.id
_entity.type
_entity.pdbx_description
1 polymer ?
#
loop_
_entity_poly.entity_id
_entity_poly.type
_entity_poly.pdbx_seq_one_letter_code
_entity_poly.pdbx_strand_id
1 'polypeptide(L)'
;MELAGRVALVTGASRGIGRAIALELAAAGADVVINARGADALEAVAGEMRACGRQVEAAAADVAAEAGAKRVVERAVARFGRVDVLVNNAGKGTPKRLLDLTEEDWQASFALNFMSAVRLSLACVPLMRASGGGRIINIASRVGRQPDPYFAPYAAAKAALISFTKSLANAFSRDGILSNCVLPGLVRTEAVEDAARTSAAATGKTVEEVFAETLRARPIPIGRMGEPADVAGLVVFLASPRASWITGATFSVDGGILPVAP
;
A
#
# COMPACT_ATOMS: atom_id res chain seq x y z
N MET A 1 -14.46 -16.20 -10.03
CA MET A 1 -13.70 -15.08 -9.45
C MET A 1 -12.83 -15.64 -8.31
N GLU A 2 -11.52 -15.37 -8.33
CA GLU A 2 -10.54 -16.01 -7.44
C GLU A 2 -10.70 -15.61 -5.95
N LEU A 3 -11.36 -14.48 -5.69
CA LEU A 3 -11.58 -13.94 -4.34
C LEU A 3 -13.05 -13.88 -3.92
N ALA A 4 -13.94 -14.64 -4.61
CA ALA A 4 -15.35 -14.70 -4.23
C ALA A 4 -15.53 -15.16 -2.77
N GLY A 5 -16.37 -14.44 -2.01
CA GLY A 5 -16.61 -14.70 -0.58
C GLY A 5 -15.47 -14.30 0.37
N ARG A 6 -14.45 -13.59 -0.12
CA ARG A 6 -13.39 -13.00 0.70
C ARG A 6 -13.66 -11.54 0.99
N VAL A 7 -13.19 -11.07 2.13
CA VAL A 7 -13.24 -9.65 2.54
C VAL A 7 -11.83 -9.10 2.56
N ALA A 8 -11.58 -8.07 1.75
CA ALA A 8 -10.30 -7.36 1.67
C ALA A 8 -10.38 -6.00 2.36
N LEU A 9 -9.41 -5.67 3.20
CA LEU A 9 -9.22 -4.35 3.81
C LEU A 9 -8.01 -3.67 3.15
N VAL A 10 -8.23 -2.50 2.50
CA VAL A 10 -7.19 -1.73 1.83
C VAL A 10 -7.07 -0.35 2.45
N THR A 11 -5.89 0.01 2.95
CA THR A 11 -5.62 1.35 3.49
C THR A 11 -5.03 2.28 2.45
N GLY A 12 -5.29 3.61 2.58
CA GLY A 12 -4.86 4.60 1.59
C GLY A 12 -5.55 4.43 0.23
N ALA A 13 -6.82 4.01 0.22
CA ALA A 13 -7.53 3.55 -0.98
C ALA A 13 -8.30 4.66 -1.72
N SER A 14 -8.20 5.92 -1.33
CA SER A 14 -8.93 7.01 -1.99
C SER A 14 -8.32 7.44 -3.33
N ARG A 15 -7.08 7.06 -3.64
CA ARG A 15 -6.35 7.39 -4.88
C ARG A 15 -5.13 6.49 -5.10
N GLY A 16 -4.49 6.63 -6.26
CA GLY A 16 -3.22 6.00 -6.61
C GLY A 16 -3.24 4.49 -6.53
N ILE A 17 -2.15 3.94 -6.02
CA ILE A 17 -1.94 2.49 -5.91
C ILE A 17 -3.03 1.83 -5.06
N GLY A 18 -3.40 2.44 -3.93
CA GLY A 18 -4.42 1.87 -3.04
C GLY A 18 -5.81 1.78 -3.68
N ARG A 19 -6.20 2.82 -4.46
CA ARG A 19 -7.46 2.78 -5.23
C ARG A 19 -7.43 1.68 -6.28
N ALA A 20 -6.34 1.57 -7.06
CA ALA A 20 -6.21 0.53 -8.08
C ALA A 20 -6.26 -0.88 -7.45
N ILE A 21 -5.56 -1.11 -6.35
CA ILE A 21 -5.61 -2.38 -5.62
C ILE A 21 -7.02 -2.71 -5.17
N ALA A 22 -7.73 -1.75 -4.58
CA ALA A 22 -9.08 -1.96 -4.08
C ALA A 22 -10.06 -2.31 -5.22
N LEU A 23 -9.98 -1.60 -6.35
CA LEU A 23 -10.79 -1.87 -7.54
C LEU A 23 -10.50 -3.26 -8.13
N GLU A 24 -9.25 -3.65 -8.26
CA GLU A 24 -8.90 -4.96 -8.81
C GLU A 24 -9.25 -6.12 -7.86
N LEU A 25 -9.12 -5.96 -6.54
CA LEU A 25 -9.61 -6.95 -5.56
C LEU A 25 -11.13 -7.11 -5.66
N ALA A 26 -11.86 -6.01 -5.82
CA ALA A 26 -13.30 -6.03 -6.06
C ALA A 26 -13.64 -6.74 -7.38
N ALA A 27 -12.95 -6.45 -8.46
CA ALA A 27 -13.12 -7.12 -9.75
C ALA A 27 -12.80 -8.62 -9.68
N ALA A 28 -11.83 -9.02 -8.84
CA ALA A 28 -11.51 -10.42 -8.56
C ALA A 28 -12.56 -11.13 -7.69
N GLY A 29 -13.57 -10.41 -7.19
CA GLY A 29 -14.73 -10.96 -6.48
C GLY A 29 -14.77 -10.73 -4.98
N ALA A 30 -13.80 -10.02 -4.40
CA ALA A 30 -13.80 -9.69 -2.97
C ALA A 30 -14.86 -8.61 -2.65
N ASP A 31 -15.44 -8.71 -1.46
CA ASP A 31 -16.05 -7.56 -0.81
C ASP A 31 -14.92 -6.73 -0.16
N VAL A 32 -15.06 -5.39 -0.13
CA VAL A 32 -13.91 -4.55 0.19
C VAL A 32 -14.24 -3.53 1.27
N VAL A 33 -13.36 -3.43 2.27
CA VAL A 33 -13.28 -2.31 3.18
C VAL A 33 -12.17 -1.38 2.67
N ILE A 34 -12.51 -0.15 2.35
CA ILE A 34 -11.56 0.86 1.92
C ILE A 34 -11.35 1.91 3.01
N ASN A 35 -10.10 2.32 3.22
CA ASN A 35 -9.77 3.32 4.21
C ASN A 35 -8.95 4.45 3.60
N ALA A 36 -9.28 5.67 4.00
CA ALA A 36 -8.48 6.89 3.86
C ALA A 36 -8.95 7.92 4.90
N ARG A 37 -8.29 9.10 4.97
CA ARG A 37 -8.69 10.17 5.89
C ARG A 37 -9.89 10.98 5.38
N GLY A 38 -9.91 11.28 4.07
CA GLY A 38 -10.98 12.06 3.45
C GLY A 38 -12.20 11.20 3.11
N ALA A 39 -13.33 11.52 3.70
CA ALA A 39 -14.57 10.74 3.55
C ALA A 39 -15.13 10.83 2.12
N ASP A 40 -15.20 12.05 1.54
CA ASP A 40 -15.83 12.27 0.24
C ASP A 40 -15.10 11.53 -0.91
N ALA A 41 -13.76 11.66 -0.96
CA ALA A 41 -12.94 10.96 -1.95
C ALA A 41 -13.01 9.42 -1.77
N LEU A 42 -13.15 8.95 -0.54
CA LEU A 42 -13.30 7.54 -0.23
C LEU A 42 -14.66 7.02 -0.68
N GLU A 43 -15.73 7.78 -0.45
CA GLU A 43 -17.09 7.41 -0.84
C GLU A 43 -17.27 7.40 -2.38
N ALA A 44 -16.59 8.29 -3.09
CA ALA A 44 -16.57 8.26 -4.55
C ALA A 44 -16.02 6.92 -5.08
N VAL A 45 -14.89 6.45 -4.53
CA VAL A 45 -14.30 5.15 -4.88
C VAL A 45 -15.22 3.99 -4.48
N ALA A 46 -15.87 4.09 -3.30
CA ALA A 46 -16.86 3.08 -2.88
C ALA A 46 -18.04 2.99 -3.86
N GLY A 47 -18.51 4.13 -4.38
CA GLY A 47 -19.57 4.20 -5.38
C GLY A 47 -19.22 3.44 -6.67
N GLU A 48 -17.98 3.61 -7.18
CA GLU A 48 -17.50 2.88 -8.36
C GLU A 48 -17.54 1.37 -8.15
N MET A 49 -17.11 0.88 -6.99
CA MET A 49 -17.11 -0.56 -6.69
C MET A 49 -18.53 -1.12 -6.52
N ARG A 50 -19.42 -0.36 -5.87
CA ARG A 50 -20.82 -0.77 -5.71
C ARG A 50 -21.53 -0.87 -7.06
N ALA A 51 -21.22 0.02 -8.01
CA ALA A 51 -21.72 -0.06 -9.38
C ALA A 51 -21.29 -1.35 -10.10
N CYS A 52 -20.16 -1.95 -9.70
CA CYS A 52 -19.71 -3.26 -10.19
C CYS A 52 -20.30 -4.45 -9.40
N GLY A 53 -21.31 -4.23 -8.55
CA GLY A 53 -22.00 -5.27 -7.80
C GLY A 53 -21.26 -5.83 -6.58
N ARG A 54 -20.28 -5.10 -6.05
CA ARG A 54 -19.53 -5.49 -4.83
C ARG A 54 -20.08 -4.80 -3.59
N GLN A 55 -19.97 -5.49 -2.44
CA GLN A 55 -20.25 -4.86 -1.17
C GLN A 55 -19.02 -4.09 -0.71
N VAL A 56 -19.20 -2.82 -0.34
CA VAL A 56 -18.09 -1.94 0.02
C VAL A 56 -18.42 -1.16 1.29
N GLU A 57 -17.47 -1.16 2.22
CA GLU A 57 -17.50 -0.34 3.42
C GLU A 57 -16.43 0.76 3.32
N ALA A 58 -16.83 2.01 3.41
CA ALA A 58 -15.93 3.16 3.43
C ALA A 58 -15.62 3.58 4.89
N ALA A 59 -14.44 3.26 5.36
CA ALA A 59 -13.98 3.51 6.73
C ALA A 59 -13.05 4.73 6.80
N ALA A 60 -13.59 5.94 6.87
CA ALA A 60 -12.79 7.17 7.00
C ALA A 60 -12.14 7.24 8.39
N ALA A 61 -10.80 7.18 8.44
CA ALA A 61 -10.00 7.29 9.65
C ALA A 61 -8.52 7.53 9.34
N ASP A 62 -7.78 8.15 10.27
CA ASP A 62 -6.32 8.26 10.20
C ASP A 62 -5.67 7.05 10.88
N VAL A 63 -5.14 6.12 10.07
CA VAL A 63 -4.48 4.90 10.57
C VAL A 63 -3.10 5.15 11.19
N ALA A 64 -2.53 6.35 11.07
CA ALA A 64 -1.34 6.74 11.82
C ALA A 64 -1.62 6.80 13.33
N ALA A 65 -2.86 7.12 13.71
CA ALA A 65 -3.32 7.07 15.09
C ALA A 65 -3.85 5.67 15.45
N GLU A 66 -3.58 5.21 16.67
CA GLU A 66 -4.05 3.91 17.16
C GLU A 66 -5.59 3.80 17.13
N ALA A 67 -6.29 4.82 17.58
CA ALA A 67 -7.75 4.87 17.57
C ALA A 67 -8.33 4.79 16.14
N GLY A 68 -7.62 5.38 15.16
CA GLY A 68 -8.01 5.30 13.76
C GLY A 68 -7.84 3.90 13.18
N ALA A 69 -6.71 3.24 13.45
CA ALA A 69 -6.49 1.86 13.05
C ALA A 69 -7.52 0.89 13.65
N LYS A 70 -7.81 1.04 14.95
CA LYS A 70 -8.85 0.27 15.65
C LYS A 70 -10.21 0.46 15.00
N ARG A 71 -10.63 1.72 14.75
CA ARG A 71 -11.92 2.05 14.10
C ARG A 71 -12.08 1.37 12.75
N VAL A 72 -11.02 1.33 11.93
CA VAL A 72 -11.08 0.68 10.60
C VAL A 72 -11.39 -0.81 10.72
N VAL A 73 -10.74 -1.51 11.64
CA VAL A 73 -10.99 -2.94 11.88
C VAL A 73 -12.39 -3.17 12.46
N GLU A 74 -12.82 -2.34 13.40
CA GLU A 74 -14.18 -2.42 13.95
C GLU A 74 -15.26 -2.25 12.86
N ARG A 75 -15.05 -1.31 11.91
CA ARG A 75 -15.95 -1.14 10.77
C ARG A 75 -15.99 -2.37 9.87
N ALA A 76 -14.82 -2.99 9.60
CA ALA A 76 -14.74 -4.23 8.83
C ALA A 76 -15.52 -5.37 9.50
N VAL A 77 -15.33 -5.55 10.82
CA VAL A 77 -16.02 -6.57 11.61
C VAL A 77 -17.52 -6.31 11.68
N ALA A 78 -17.95 -5.07 11.93
CA ALA A 78 -19.36 -4.70 12.01
C ALA A 78 -20.09 -4.95 10.67
N ARG A 79 -19.42 -4.74 9.53
CA ARG A 79 -20.03 -4.88 8.20
C ARG A 79 -19.99 -6.30 7.66
N PHE A 80 -18.87 -7.03 7.86
CA PHE A 80 -18.61 -8.31 7.20
C PHE A 80 -18.29 -9.46 8.16
N GLY A 81 -18.05 -9.20 9.44
CA GLY A 81 -17.70 -10.21 10.43
C GLY A 81 -16.30 -10.80 10.30
N ARG A 82 -15.54 -10.43 9.27
CA ARG A 82 -14.23 -11.03 8.92
C ARG A 82 -13.32 -10.08 8.14
N VAL A 83 -12.03 -10.43 8.10
CA VAL A 83 -11.04 -9.88 7.17
C VAL A 83 -10.17 -11.05 6.70
N ASP A 84 -10.17 -11.32 5.39
CA ASP A 84 -9.35 -12.38 4.78
C ASP A 84 -8.05 -11.86 4.18
N VAL A 85 -8.09 -10.63 3.64
CA VAL A 85 -6.95 -9.97 3.00
C VAL A 85 -6.78 -8.60 3.63
N LEU A 86 -5.58 -8.31 4.13
CA LEU A 86 -5.18 -6.98 4.58
C LEU A 86 -4.11 -6.43 3.64
N VAL A 87 -4.36 -5.26 3.05
CA VAL A 87 -3.36 -4.52 2.27
C VAL A 87 -2.99 -3.24 3.01
N ASN A 88 -1.83 -3.24 3.62
CA ASN A 88 -1.22 -2.09 4.27
C ASN A 88 -0.56 -1.21 3.20
N ASN A 89 -1.33 -0.31 2.59
CA ASN A 89 -0.86 0.58 1.53
C ASN A 89 -0.72 2.04 1.98
N ALA A 90 -1.45 2.48 3.02
CA ALA A 90 -1.35 3.85 3.51
C ALA A 90 0.11 4.26 3.75
N GLY A 91 0.52 5.37 3.17
CA GLY A 91 1.88 5.86 3.30
C GLY A 91 2.10 7.16 2.53
N LYS A 92 3.13 7.90 2.96
CA LYS A 92 3.56 9.14 2.30
C LYS A 92 5.06 9.35 2.55
N GLY A 93 5.80 9.64 1.49
CA GLY A 93 7.15 10.20 1.60
C GLY A 93 7.09 11.72 1.44
N THR A 94 7.76 12.45 2.32
CA THR A 94 7.92 13.91 2.21
C THR A 94 9.41 14.18 2.04
N PRO A 95 9.84 14.79 0.93
CA PRO A 95 11.24 15.09 0.72
C PRO A 95 11.70 16.22 1.66
N LYS A 96 12.83 15.99 2.33
CA LYS A 96 13.46 16.97 3.21
C LYS A 96 14.95 16.66 3.33
N ARG A 97 15.81 17.66 3.44
CA ARG A 97 17.26 17.47 3.64
C ARG A 97 17.50 16.80 4.99
N LEU A 98 18.48 15.93 5.06
CA LEU A 98 18.75 15.12 6.26
C LEU A 98 19.00 15.98 7.52
N LEU A 99 19.74 17.09 7.37
CA LEU A 99 20.04 17.99 8.50
C LEU A 99 18.85 18.90 8.90
N ASP A 100 17.82 19.01 8.06
CA ASP A 100 16.62 19.80 8.35
C ASP A 100 15.51 18.98 8.99
N LEU A 101 15.72 17.65 9.14
CA LEU A 101 14.74 16.74 9.73
C LEU A 101 14.66 16.96 11.24
N THR A 102 13.42 17.00 11.76
CA THR A 102 13.14 17.05 13.19
C THR A 102 12.70 15.69 13.72
N GLU A 103 12.68 15.55 15.05
CA GLU A 103 12.15 14.34 15.71
C GLU A 103 10.70 14.05 15.28
N GLU A 104 9.89 15.09 15.12
CA GLU A 104 8.48 14.99 14.70
C GLU A 104 8.36 14.44 13.27
N ASP A 105 9.27 14.82 12.35
CA ASP A 105 9.30 14.26 10.98
C ASP A 105 9.51 12.74 11.01
N TRP A 106 10.44 12.26 11.87
CA TRP A 106 10.68 10.84 12.07
C TRP A 106 9.47 10.13 12.67
N GLN A 107 8.92 10.65 13.76
CA GLN A 107 7.77 10.09 14.45
C GLN A 107 6.54 10.01 13.52
N ALA A 108 6.24 11.09 12.81
CA ALA A 108 5.12 11.12 11.86
C ALA A 108 5.30 10.12 10.71
N SER A 109 6.52 10.00 10.18
CA SER A 109 6.80 9.04 9.13
C SER A 109 6.66 7.61 9.62
N PHE A 110 7.19 7.26 10.78
CA PHE A 110 7.05 5.93 11.36
C PHE A 110 5.61 5.61 11.75
N ALA A 111 4.88 6.56 12.32
CA ALA A 111 3.47 6.39 12.69
C ALA A 111 2.61 5.97 11.48
N LEU A 112 2.79 6.65 10.33
CA LEU A 112 2.00 6.38 9.13
C LEU A 112 2.55 5.18 8.32
N ASN A 113 3.86 5.13 8.04
CA ASN A 113 4.44 4.19 7.06
C ASN A 113 4.81 2.83 7.65
N PHE A 114 4.82 2.69 8.99
CA PHE A 114 5.17 1.47 9.68
C PHE A 114 4.17 1.08 10.77
N MET A 115 3.95 1.92 11.77
CA MET A 115 3.12 1.57 12.92
C MET A 115 1.65 1.33 12.57
N SER A 116 1.13 2.02 11.54
CA SER A 116 -0.21 1.72 11.01
C SER A 116 -0.33 0.27 10.55
N ALA A 117 0.66 -0.23 9.80
CA ALA A 117 0.70 -1.62 9.34
C ALA A 117 0.85 -2.62 10.49
N VAL A 118 1.67 -2.28 11.50
CA VAL A 118 1.82 -3.10 12.72
C VAL A 118 0.46 -3.25 13.43
N ARG A 119 -0.20 -2.14 13.72
CA ARG A 119 -1.50 -2.13 14.44
C ARG A 119 -2.58 -2.90 13.68
N LEU A 120 -2.73 -2.64 12.40
CA LEU A 120 -3.73 -3.31 11.56
C LEU A 120 -3.45 -4.79 11.41
N SER A 121 -2.19 -5.19 11.18
CA SER A 121 -1.82 -6.59 11.04
C SER A 121 -2.12 -7.38 12.32
N LEU A 122 -1.70 -6.85 13.48
CA LEU A 122 -1.94 -7.53 14.77
C LEU A 122 -3.43 -7.59 15.12
N ALA A 123 -4.22 -6.57 14.76
CA ALA A 123 -5.67 -6.59 14.97
C ALA A 123 -6.39 -7.56 14.00
N CYS A 124 -5.88 -7.78 12.79
CA CYS A 124 -6.48 -8.70 11.82
C CYS A 124 -6.08 -10.17 12.05
N VAL A 125 -4.94 -10.48 12.67
CA VAL A 125 -4.47 -11.86 12.91
C VAL A 125 -5.52 -12.72 13.63
N PRO A 126 -6.16 -12.30 14.74
CA PRO A 126 -7.21 -13.11 15.38
C PRO A 126 -8.41 -13.38 14.46
N LEU A 127 -8.82 -12.42 13.65
CA LEU A 127 -9.92 -12.57 12.69
C LEU A 127 -9.57 -13.56 11.58
N MET A 128 -8.33 -13.49 11.07
CA MET A 128 -7.82 -14.43 10.06
C MET A 128 -7.70 -15.83 10.60
N ARG A 129 -7.24 -16.02 11.85
CA ARG A 129 -7.22 -17.33 12.52
C ARG A 129 -8.62 -17.94 12.62
N ALA A 130 -9.60 -17.14 13.05
CA ALA A 130 -11.00 -17.58 13.16
C ALA A 130 -11.61 -17.97 11.80
N SER A 131 -11.11 -17.40 10.71
CA SER A 131 -11.52 -17.68 9.32
C SER A 131 -10.71 -18.78 8.63
N GLY A 132 -9.76 -19.43 9.34
CA GLY A 132 -8.92 -20.51 8.81
C GLY A 132 -7.74 -20.05 7.96
N GLY A 133 -7.30 -18.80 8.13
CA GLY A 133 -6.13 -18.23 7.47
C GLY A 133 -6.40 -16.85 6.84
N GLY A 134 -5.38 -16.27 6.24
CA GLY A 134 -5.49 -14.93 5.64
C GLY A 134 -4.28 -14.55 4.79
N ARG A 135 -4.33 -13.33 4.26
CA ARG A 135 -3.24 -12.71 3.48
C ARG A 135 -2.95 -11.32 4.01
N ILE A 136 -1.70 -11.04 4.35
CA ILE A 136 -1.21 -9.71 4.71
C ILE A 136 -0.24 -9.26 3.63
N ILE A 137 -0.55 -8.17 2.95
CA ILE A 137 0.27 -7.63 1.87
C ILE A 137 0.69 -6.22 2.26
N ASN A 138 1.98 -6.03 2.47
CA ASN A 138 2.55 -4.75 2.87
C ASN A 138 3.12 -4.02 1.65
N ILE A 139 2.62 -2.84 1.35
CA ILE A 139 3.15 -1.99 0.28
C ILE A 139 4.28 -1.13 0.87
N ALA A 140 5.51 -1.60 0.67
CA ALA A 140 6.70 -0.85 1.06
C ALA A 140 7.10 0.15 -0.03
N SER A 141 8.34 0.15 -0.45
CA SER A 141 8.88 0.96 -1.55
C SER A 141 10.29 0.47 -1.89
N ARG A 142 10.74 0.70 -3.13
CA ARG A 142 12.14 0.49 -3.51
C ARG A 142 13.12 1.23 -2.58
N VAL A 143 12.74 2.41 -2.05
CA VAL A 143 13.62 3.18 -1.15
C VAL A 143 13.84 2.50 0.20
N GLY A 144 13.05 1.50 0.58
CA GLY A 144 13.33 0.65 1.73
C GLY A 144 14.53 -0.29 1.52
N ARG A 145 14.97 -0.53 0.28
CA ARG A 145 16.20 -1.26 -0.07
C ARG A 145 17.33 -0.36 -0.56
N GLN A 146 16.99 0.68 -1.31
CA GLN A 146 17.93 1.67 -1.81
C GLN A 146 17.50 3.06 -1.32
N PRO A 147 17.95 3.49 -0.13
CA PRO A 147 17.53 4.75 0.47
C PRO A 147 17.89 5.95 -0.40
N ASP A 148 16.98 6.92 -0.43
CA ASP A 148 17.19 8.24 -1.02
C ASP A 148 17.40 9.25 0.13
N PRO A 149 18.46 10.06 0.11
CA PRO A 149 18.82 10.96 1.21
C PRO A 149 17.75 12.02 1.52
N TYR A 150 16.89 12.35 0.54
CA TYR A 150 15.78 13.27 0.77
C TYR A 150 14.55 12.61 1.41
N PHE A 151 14.52 11.28 1.51
CA PHE A 151 13.39 10.51 2.05
C PHE A 151 13.80 9.64 3.24
N ALA A 152 14.81 10.05 4.03
CA ALA A 152 15.42 9.21 5.06
C ALA A 152 14.41 8.59 6.06
N PRO A 153 13.46 9.34 6.69
CA PRO A 153 12.48 8.73 7.60
C PRO A 153 11.53 7.76 6.90
N TYR A 154 11.14 8.07 5.66
CA TYR A 154 10.30 7.21 4.86
C TYR A 154 11.02 5.92 4.46
N ALA A 155 12.27 6.02 4.00
CA ALA A 155 13.10 4.88 3.63
C ALA A 155 13.31 3.93 4.82
N ALA A 156 13.65 4.48 5.99
CA ALA A 156 13.81 3.71 7.23
C ALA A 156 12.50 3.01 7.64
N ALA A 157 11.36 3.70 7.60
CA ALA A 157 10.05 3.11 7.91
C ALA A 157 9.68 1.99 6.91
N LYS A 158 9.99 2.15 5.61
CA LYS A 158 9.73 1.12 4.59
C LYS A 158 10.70 -0.07 4.70
N ALA A 159 11.95 0.14 5.14
CA ALA A 159 12.86 -0.95 5.48
C ALA A 159 12.37 -1.74 6.71
N ALA A 160 11.89 -1.05 7.75
CA ALA A 160 11.26 -1.68 8.91
C ALA A 160 10.03 -2.52 8.49
N LEU A 161 9.21 -2.04 7.55
CA LEU A 161 8.03 -2.76 7.05
C LEU A 161 8.41 -4.04 6.29
N ILE A 162 9.52 -4.03 5.52
CA ILE A 162 10.07 -5.22 4.86
C ILE A 162 10.45 -6.26 5.92
N SER A 163 11.22 -5.87 6.95
CA SER A 163 11.63 -6.76 8.04
C SER A 163 10.42 -7.30 8.82
N PHE A 164 9.44 -6.45 9.14
CA PHE A 164 8.21 -6.84 9.84
C PHE A 164 7.38 -7.86 9.05
N THR A 165 7.35 -7.74 7.72
CA THR A 165 6.68 -8.73 6.85
C THR A 165 7.25 -10.13 7.07
N LYS A 166 8.56 -10.27 7.16
CA LYS A 166 9.21 -11.56 7.44
C LYS A 166 8.91 -12.07 8.85
N SER A 167 8.85 -11.18 9.82
CA SER A 167 8.46 -11.54 11.19
C SER A 167 7.02 -12.07 11.26
N LEU A 168 6.07 -11.43 10.57
CA LEU A 168 4.70 -11.90 10.46
C LEU A 168 4.63 -13.29 9.81
N ALA A 169 5.35 -13.50 8.71
CA ALA A 169 5.42 -14.79 8.03
C ALA A 169 5.94 -15.90 8.98
N ASN A 170 7.04 -15.65 9.68
CA ASN A 170 7.61 -16.61 10.61
C ASN A 170 6.66 -16.93 11.78
N ALA A 171 5.92 -15.93 12.26
CA ALA A 171 5.03 -16.10 13.42
C ALA A 171 3.72 -16.81 13.06
N PHE A 172 3.13 -16.55 11.87
CA PHE A 172 1.73 -16.89 11.63
C PHE A 172 1.48 -17.78 10.40
N SER A 173 2.52 -18.22 9.67
CA SER A 173 2.29 -19.08 8.49
C SER A 173 1.67 -20.44 8.85
N ARG A 174 1.93 -20.97 10.05
CA ARG A 174 1.30 -22.21 10.53
C ARG A 174 -0.19 -22.06 10.80
N ASP A 175 -0.65 -20.84 11.00
CA ASP A 175 -2.08 -20.48 11.13
C ASP A 175 -2.74 -20.24 9.75
N GLY A 176 -2.05 -20.54 8.64
CA GLY A 176 -2.53 -20.27 7.29
C GLY A 176 -2.50 -18.81 6.89
N ILE A 177 -1.84 -17.92 7.67
CA ILE A 177 -1.72 -16.49 7.41
C ILE A 177 -0.40 -16.22 6.69
N LEU A 178 -0.48 -15.87 5.40
CA LEU A 178 0.68 -15.59 4.57
C LEU A 178 0.93 -14.08 4.49
N SER A 179 2.18 -13.68 4.74
CA SER A 179 2.56 -12.25 4.74
C SER A 179 3.63 -11.99 3.70
N ASN A 180 3.39 -11.06 2.78
CA ASN A 180 4.32 -10.70 1.71
C ASN A 180 4.44 -9.18 1.57
N CYS A 181 5.55 -8.75 0.98
CA CYS A 181 5.88 -7.35 0.78
C CYS A 181 5.99 -7.03 -0.71
N VAL A 182 5.42 -5.90 -1.14
CA VAL A 182 5.56 -5.36 -2.50
C VAL A 182 6.31 -4.05 -2.44
N LEU A 183 7.29 -3.89 -3.32
CA LEU A 183 8.14 -2.70 -3.44
C LEU A 183 7.87 -2.00 -4.77
N PRO A 184 6.93 -1.06 -4.82
CA PRO A 184 6.75 -0.24 -6.01
C PRO A 184 7.98 0.61 -6.29
N GLY A 185 8.29 0.79 -7.58
CA GLY A 185 9.23 1.78 -8.07
C GLY A 185 8.61 3.17 -8.18
N LEU A 186 8.95 3.88 -9.26
CA LEU A 186 8.34 5.15 -9.59
C LEU A 186 7.03 4.91 -10.34
N VAL A 187 5.90 5.07 -9.65
CA VAL A 187 4.55 4.86 -10.18
C VAL A 187 3.85 6.21 -10.40
N ARG A 188 3.26 6.40 -11.57
CA ARG A 188 2.49 7.59 -11.94
C ARG A 188 1.15 7.61 -11.21
N THR A 189 1.14 8.20 -10.03
CA THR A 189 -0.05 8.41 -9.20
C THR A 189 -0.44 9.86 -9.22
N GLU A 190 -1.67 10.20 -8.81
CA GLU A 190 -2.14 11.58 -8.68
C GLU A 190 -1.20 12.40 -7.79
N ALA A 191 -0.62 11.82 -6.74
CA ALA A 191 0.34 12.51 -5.88
C ALA A 191 1.66 12.83 -6.60
N VAL A 192 2.12 11.94 -7.49
CA VAL A 192 3.31 12.16 -8.31
C VAL A 192 3.02 13.20 -9.39
N GLU A 193 1.83 13.17 -9.98
CA GLU A 193 1.38 14.20 -10.94
C GLU A 193 1.22 15.58 -10.29
N ASP A 194 0.66 15.65 -9.07
CA ASP A 194 0.54 16.90 -8.32
C ASP A 194 1.93 17.51 -8.03
N ALA A 195 2.90 16.67 -7.65
CA ALA A 195 4.28 17.09 -7.45
C ALA A 195 4.94 17.56 -8.75
N ALA A 196 4.68 16.88 -9.87
CA ALA A 196 5.18 17.27 -11.17
C ALA A 196 4.55 18.60 -11.64
N ARG A 197 3.24 18.80 -11.43
CA ARG A 197 2.56 20.08 -11.70
C ARG A 197 3.17 21.25 -10.90
N THR A 198 3.45 21.02 -9.61
CA THR A 198 4.10 22.01 -8.75
C THR A 198 5.51 22.37 -9.26
N SER A 199 6.30 21.36 -9.64
CA SER A 199 7.64 21.54 -10.19
C SER A 199 7.61 22.26 -11.55
N ALA A 200 6.68 21.88 -12.42
CA ALA A 200 6.46 22.50 -13.72
C ALA A 200 6.16 24.00 -13.59
N ALA A 201 5.23 24.36 -12.70
CA ALA A 201 4.89 25.76 -12.42
C ALA A 201 6.09 26.57 -11.87
N ALA A 202 6.91 25.97 -11.01
CA ALA A 202 8.09 26.62 -10.43
C ALA A 202 9.26 26.80 -11.42
N THR A 203 9.32 25.96 -12.47
CA THR A 203 10.46 25.94 -13.42
C THR A 203 10.11 26.41 -14.82
N GLY A 204 8.85 26.76 -15.10
CA GLY A 204 8.37 27.16 -16.43
C GLY A 204 8.32 26.02 -17.45
N LYS A 205 8.33 24.76 -16.98
CA LYS A 205 8.28 23.54 -17.81
C LYS A 205 6.88 22.98 -17.89
N THR A 206 6.68 22.06 -18.84
CA THR A 206 5.49 21.21 -18.87
C THR A 206 5.65 20.03 -17.92
N VAL A 207 4.55 19.39 -17.55
CA VAL A 207 4.56 18.17 -16.71
C VAL A 207 5.32 17.03 -17.40
N GLU A 208 5.17 16.89 -18.71
CA GLU A 208 5.85 15.89 -19.53
C GLU A 208 7.37 16.11 -19.55
N GLU A 209 7.82 17.36 -19.61
CA GLU A 209 9.25 17.68 -19.51
C GLU A 209 9.82 17.33 -18.13
N VAL A 210 9.07 17.59 -17.05
CA VAL A 210 9.46 17.19 -15.69
C VAL A 210 9.56 15.67 -15.58
N PHE A 211 8.62 14.92 -16.14
CA PHE A 211 8.69 13.46 -16.17
C PHE A 211 9.86 12.94 -17.01
N ALA A 212 10.09 13.54 -18.20
CA ALA A 212 11.23 13.17 -19.04
C ALA A 212 12.57 13.41 -18.33
N GLU A 213 12.72 14.51 -17.61
CA GLU A 213 13.91 14.79 -16.79
C GLU A 213 14.06 13.79 -15.63
N THR A 214 12.94 13.46 -14.97
CA THR A 214 12.94 12.45 -13.91
C THR A 214 13.42 11.10 -14.42
N LEU A 215 12.94 10.66 -15.59
CA LEU A 215 13.37 9.40 -16.23
C LEU A 215 14.82 9.44 -16.70
N ARG A 216 15.32 10.59 -17.17
CA ARG A 216 16.74 10.75 -17.51
C ARG A 216 17.64 10.67 -16.28
N ALA A 217 17.22 11.31 -15.17
CA ALA A 217 17.99 11.31 -13.93
C ALA A 217 17.94 9.97 -13.19
N ARG A 218 16.85 9.20 -13.38
CA ARG A 218 16.63 7.88 -12.78
C ARG A 218 16.08 6.93 -13.84
N PRO A 219 16.96 6.38 -14.71
CA PRO A 219 16.53 5.50 -15.78
C PRO A 219 15.81 4.26 -15.22
N ILE A 220 14.66 3.96 -15.79
CA ILE A 220 13.91 2.74 -15.52
C ILE A 220 14.16 1.80 -16.72
N PRO A 221 14.71 0.59 -16.52
CA PRO A 221 15.04 -0.31 -17.63
C PRO A 221 13.88 -0.61 -18.59
N ILE A 222 12.66 -0.72 -18.09
CA ILE A 222 11.46 -0.93 -18.93
C ILE A 222 11.05 0.31 -19.77
N GLY A 223 11.71 1.47 -19.56
CA GLY A 223 11.54 2.69 -20.36
C GLY A 223 10.36 3.58 -20.00
N ARG A 224 9.57 3.25 -18.99
CA ARG A 224 8.42 4.06 -18.52
C ARG A 224 8.28 4.06 -17.01
N MET A 225 7.56 5.01 -16.49
CA MET A 225 7.03 4.94 -15.12
C MET A 225 6.00 3.81 -15.04
N GLY A 226 5.87 3.22 -13.85
CA GLY A 226 4.80 2.27 -13.57
C GLY A 226 3.45 2.97 -13.47
N GLU A 227 2.38 2.23 -13.74
CA GLU A 227 1.01 2.64 -13.46
C GLU A 227 0.51 1.95 -12.19
N PRO A 228 -0.51 2.50 -11.48
CA PRO A 228 -1.08 1.83 -10.31
C PRO A 228 -1.52 0.39 -10.56
N ALA A 229 -2.00 0.06 -11.76
CA ALA A 229 -2.39 -1.29 -12.18
C ALA A 229 -1.20 -2.27 -12.23
N ASP A 230 0.02 -1.80 -12.58
CA ASP A 230 1.21 -2.66 -12.55
C ASP A 230 1.46 -3.25 -11.15
N VAL A 231 1.11 -2.50 -10.10
CA VAL A 231 1.23 -2.94 -8.70
C VAL A 231 0.03 -3.78 -8.27
N ALA A 232 -1.18 -3.38 -8.67
CA ALA A 232 -2.42 -4.01 -8.25
C ALA A 232 -2.51 -5.47 -8.72
N GLY A 233 -2.09 -5.77 -9.94
CA GLY A 233 -2.10 -7.13 -10.47
C GLY A 233 -1.29 -8.12 -9.61
N LEU A 234 -0.11 -7.73 -9.12
CA LEU A 234 0.67 -8.57 -8.21
C LEU A 234 -0.04 -8.73 -6.85
N VAL A 235 -0.65 -7.67 -6.34
CA VAL A 235 -1.39 -7.74 -5.05
C VAL A 235 -2.56 -8.69 -5.14
N VAL A 236 -3.34 -8.67 -6.23
CA VAL A 236 -4.44 -9.63 -6.47
C VAL A 236 -3.91 -11.07 -6.54
N PHE A 237 -2.82 -11.31 -7.25
CA PHE A 237 -2.18 -12.62 -7.28
C PHE A 237 -1.77 -13.08 -5.88
N LEU A 238 -1.10 -12.24 -5.08
CA LEU A 238 -0.67 -12.57 -3.71
C LEU A 238 -1.86 -12.79 -2.76
N ALA A 239 -2.99 -12.14 -3.00
CA ALA A 239 -4.22 -12.34 -2.25
C ALA A 239 -4.94 -13.66 -2.61
N SER A 240 -4.67 -14.20 -3.77
CA SER A 240 -5.39 -15.36 -4.33
C SER A 240 -4.86 -16.71 -3.79
N PRO A 241 -5.62 -17.82 -3.98
CA PRO A 241 -5.15 -19.17 -3.67
C PRO A 241 -3.90 -19.59 -4.46
N ARG A 242 -3.63 -18.99 -5.62
CA ARG A 242 -2.47 -19.27 -6.48
C ARG A 242 -1.15 -18.98 -5.79
N ALA A 243 -1.14 -18.04 -4.82
CA ALA A 243 0.04 -17.69 -4.03
C ALA A 243 0.15 -18.48 -2.71
N SER A 244 -0.48 -19.66 -2.61
CA SER A 244 -0.56 -20.45 -1.37
C SER A 244 0.79 -20.95 -0.82
N TRP A 245 1.85 -20.95 -1.64
CA TRP A 245 3.22 -21.33 -1.23
C TRP A 245 4.18 -20.14 -1.14
N ILE A 246 3.66 -18.92 -1.04
CA ILE A 246 4.45 -17.69 -1.02
C ILE A 246 4.20 -16.94 0.29
N THR A 247 5.23 -16.89 1.15
CA THR A 247 5.17 -16.13 2.41
C THR A 247 6.55 -15.63 2.81
N GLY A 248 6.62 -14.45 3.44
CA GLY A 248 7.85 -13.79 3.85
C GLY A 248 8.69 -13.29 2.68
N ALA A 249 8.12 -13.23 1.49
CA ALA A 249 8.79 -12.78 0.28
C ALA A 249 8.64 -11.27 0.08
N THR A 250 9.58 -10.70 -0.68
CA THR A 250 9.59 -9.29 -1.06
C THR A 250 9.72 -9.19 -2.57
N PHE A 251 8.74 -8.57 -3.22
CA PHE A 251 8.63 -8.47 -4.67
C PHE A 251 8.84 -7.03 -5.12
N SER A 252 9.80 -6.79 -5.98
CA SER A 252 9.96 -5.51 -6.66
C SER A 252 8.99 -5.40 -7.84
N VAL A 253 8.25 -4.29 -7.91
CA VAL A 253 7.40 -3.89 -9.05
C VAL A 253 7.86 -2.50 -9.44
N ASP A 254 9.01 -2.43 -10.09
CA ASP A 254 9.75 -1.19 -10.23
C ASP A 254 10.35 -0.97 -11.64
N GLY A 255 9.99 -1.82 -12.60
CA GLY A 255 10.52 -1.76 -13.96
C GLY A 255 12.01 -2.01 -14.06
N GLY A 256 12.63 -2.62 -13.01
CA GLY A 256 14.06 -2.92 -12.95
C GLY A 256 14.93 -1.77 -12.44
N ILE A 257 14.34 -0.75 -11.79
CA ILE A 257 15.10 0.42 -11.31
C ILE A 257 16.05 0.09 -10.16
N LEU A 258 15.76 -0.95 -9.36
CA LEU A 258 16.70 -1.41 -8.35
C LEU A 258 17.89 -2.12 -9.01
N PRO A 259 19.13 -1.67 -8.76
CA PRO A 259 20.31 -2.19 -9.47
C PRO A 259 20.82 -3.51 -8.92
N VAL A 260 20.20 -4.03 -7.87
CA VAL A 260 20.64 -5.25 -7.18
C VAL A 260 19.60 -6.36 -7.32
N ALA A 261 20.08 -7.58 -7.49
CA ALA A 261 19.23 -8.76 -7.39
C ALA A 261 18.55 -8.82 -6.00
N PRO A 262 17.34 -9.32 -5.91
CA PRO A 262 16.58 -9.37 -4.67
C PRO A 262 17.26 -10.22 -3.60
#